data_dd30a56997c6cc1015c014894187b250
#
_entry.id   dd30a56997c6cc1015c014894187b250
#
_cell.length_a   1.000
_cell.length_b   1.000
_cell.length_c   1.000
_cell.angle_alpha   90.00
_cell.angle_beta   90.00
_cell.angle_gamma   90.00
#
_symmetry.space_group_name_H-M   'P 1'
#
loop_
_entity.id
_entity.type
_entity.pdbx_description
1 polymer ?
#
loop_
_entity_poly.entity_id
_entity_poly.type
_entity_poly.pdbx_seq_one_letter_code
_entity_poly.pdbx_strand_id
1 'polypeptide(L)'
;MNKNVLIESNKLFGGNYNQSRLLRVCKLEQVFGHDWFKGKTILELGCGFGNVGLYFKDLGAYVTFADARQEFLDVVKTKDSFANTLIIDQDKEWDLGKQFDLVIHWGVLYNINNWQQDLKCALKHSKFLSLETAVNRYDYDIEFKIVDFDYGKEHIGCFNNTGTLPSISKIETQLTGDIKRYDDADLNSDFFQYTLICNDSNVTTIKKIKKWNQTDVYGGRKFWIVNTQNGINE
;
A
#
# COMPACT_ATOMS: atom_id res chain seq x y z
N MET A 1 16.57 -12.09 -9.38
CA MET A 1 16.17 -11.93 -7.97
C MET A 1 14.85 -12.62 -7.71
N ASN A 2 14.71 -13.24 -6.56
CA ASN A 2 13.59 -14.15 -6.33
C ASN A 2 12.32 -13.38 -5.91
N LYS A 3 11.40 -13.09 -6.85
CA LYS A 3 10.10 -12.49 -6.57
C LYS A 3 9.13 -13.42 -5.82
N ASN A 4 9.58 -14.64 -5.47
CA ASN A 4 8.73 -15.59 -4.74
C ASN A 4 8.38 -15.09 -3.32
N VAL A 5 9.19 -14.20 -2.74
CA VAL A 5 8.87 -13.57 -1.45
C VAL A 5 7.56 -12.75 -1.51
N LEU A 6 7.18 -12.25 -2.70
CA LEU A 6 5.93 -11.54 -2.93
C LEU A 6 4.70 -12.47 -2.98
N ILE A 7 4.94 -13.79 -3.08
CA ILE A 7 3.88 -14.79 -3.16
C ILE A 7 3.53 -15.28 -1.76
N GLU A 8 2.27 -15.15 -1.41
CA GLU A 8 1.71 -15.61 -0.15
C GLU A 8 0.66 -16.68 -0.42
N SER A 9 0.76 -17.81 0.26
CA SER A 9 -0.20 -18.92 0.16
C SER A 9 -1.36 -18.81 1.13
N ASN A 10 -1.20 -17.98 2.18
CA ASN A 10 -2.24 -17.76 3.16
C ASN A 10 -3.46 -17.09 2.52
N LYS A 11 -4.67 -17.53 2.90
CA LYS A 11 -5.93 -17.02 2.35
C LYS A 11 -6.13 -15.52 2.54
N LEU A 12 -5.61 -14.94 3.65
CA LEU A 12 -5.76 -13.52 3.96
C LEU A 12 -5.03 -12.62 2.96
N PHE A 13 -3.80 -12.98 2.60
CA PHE A 13 -2.93 -12.15 1.77
C PHE A 13 -2.47 -12.83 0.47
N GLY A 14 -3.00 -14.00 0.16
CA GLY A 14 -2.71 -14.75 -1.06
C GLY A 14 -3.59 -14.37 -2.25
N GLY A 15 -3.63 -15.22 -3.26
CA GLY A 15 -4.49 -15.05 -4.43
C GLY A 15 -4.23 -13.75 -5.18
N ASN A 16 -5.27 -12.94 -5.36
CA ASN A 16 -5.21 -11.69 -6.13
C ASN A 16 -4.27 -10.64 -5.52
N TYR A 17 -4.01 -10.68 -4.20
CA TYR A 17 -3.05 -9.78 -3.56
C TYR A 17 -1.61 -10.03 -4.02
N ASN A 18 -1.26 -11.26 -4.40
CA ASN A 18 0.05 -11.59 -4.94
C ASN A 18 0.32 -10.80 -6.23
N GLN A 19 -0.67 -10.75 -7.11
CA GLN A 19 -0.58 -10.03 -8.38
C GLN A 19 -0.46 -8.52 -8.15
N SER A 20 -1.31 -7.98 -7.28
CA SER A 20 -1.28 -6.55 -6.96
C SER A 20 0.07 -6.12 -6.39
N ARG A 21 0.64 -6.92 -5.47
CA ARG A 21 1.99 -6.65 -4.92
C ARG A 21 3.05 -6.67 -6.00
N LEU A 22 3.05 -7.70 -6.84
CA LEU A 22 4.04 -7.84 -7.91
C LEU A 22 4.01 -6.65 -8.86
N LEU A 23 2.82 -6.22 -9.32
CA LEU A 23 2.66 -5.10 -10.24
C LEU A 23 3.16 -3.79 -9.63
N ARG A 24 2.82 -3.52 -8.38
CA ARG A 24 3.24 -2.30 -7.68
C ARG A 24 4.73 -2.27 -7.43
N VAL A 25 5.32 -3.40 -7.04
CA VAL A 25 6.78 -3.53 -6.90
C VAL A 25 7.47 -3.30 -8.24
N CYS A 26 6.99 -3.92 -9.33
CA CYS A 26 7.53 -3.68 -10.68
C CYS A 26 7.44 -2.20 -11.08
N LYS A 27 6.34 -1.50 -10.70
CA LYS A 27 6.20 -0.07 -10.95
C LYS A 27 7.23 0.74 -10.18
N LEU A 28 7.48 0.44 -8.91
CA LEU A 28 8.52 1.13 -8.15
C LEU A 28 9.91 0.87 -8.75
N GLU A 29 10.22 -0.36 -9.14
CA GLU A 29 11.49 -0.68 -9.83
C GLU A 29 11.63 0.08 -11.17
N GLN A 30 10.53 0.22 -11.92
CA GLN A 30 10.52 0.98 -13.17
C GLN A 30 10.79 2.48 -12.94
N VAL A 31 10.24 3.05 -11.86
CA VAL A 31 10.34 4.49 -11.57
C VAL A 31 11.68 4.85 -10.96
N PHE A 32 12.15 4.08 -9.98
CA PHE A 32 13.37 4.40 -9.25
C PHE A 32 14.61 3.69 -9.80
N GLY A 33 14.46 2.59 -10.47
CA GLY A 33 15.54 1.67 -10.81
C GLY A 33 15.77 0.62 -9.72
N HIS A 34 16.15 -0.58 -10.13
CA HIS A 34 16.33 -1.73 -9.24
C HIS A 34 17.37 -1.46 -8.14
N ASP A 35 18.51 -0.87 -8.49
CA ASP A 35 19.63 -0.63 -7.58
C ASP A 35 19.39 0.54 -6.62
N TRP A 36 18.36 1.37 -6.89
CA TRP A 36 18.03 2.52 -6.05
C TRP A 36 17.72 2.13 -4.60
N PHE A 37 17.12 0.95 -4.39
CA PHE A 37 16.65 0.51 -3.07
C PHE A 37 17.79 0.12 -2.14
N LYS A 38 18.97 -0.18 -2.67
CA LYS A 38 20.14 -0.59 -1.85
C LYS A 38 20.55 0.54 -0.90
N GLY A 39 20.56 0.23 0.39
CA GLY A 39 20.91 1.17 1.47
C GLY A 39 19.83 2.20 1.80
N LYS A 40 18.65 2.15 1.13
CA LYS A 40 17.52 3.04 1.41
C LYS A 40 16.76 2.63 2.66
N THR A 41 16.23 3.61 3.36
CA THR A 41 15.33 3.39 4.49
C THR A 41 13.89 3.38 3.99
N ILE A 42 13.15 2.32 4.29
CA ILE A 42 11.76 2.14 3.84
C ILE A 42 10.86 1.90 5.07
N LEU A 43 9.72 2.61 5.10
CA LEU A 43 8.61 2.32 6.02
C LEU A 43 7.47 1.70 5.21
N GLU A 44 7.05 0.49 5.58
CA GLU A 44 5.85 -0.15 5.04
C GLU A 44 4.72 -0.02 6.06
N LEU A 45 3.70 0.79 5.73
CA LEU A 45 2.50 1.02 6.55
C LEU A 45 1.42 0.00 6.19
N GLY A 46 0.82 -0.63 7.20
CA GLY A 46 -0.14 -1.72 7.01
C GLY A 46 0.51 -2.91 6.30
N CYS A 47 1.69 -3.32 6.78
CA CYS A 47 2.54 -4.29 6.09
C CYS A 47 1.93 -5.70 5.98
N GLY A 48 0.87 -6.01 6.75
CA GLY A 48 0.33 -7.35 6.83
C GLY A 48 1.41 -8.38 7.15
N PHE A 49 1.61 -9.36 6.29
CA PHE A 49 2.66 -10.39 6.44
C PHE A 49 4.03 -9.99 5.89
N GLY A 50 4.23 -8.70 5.56
CA GLY A 50 5.51 -8.10 5.24
C GLY A 50 6.13 -8.50 3.89
N ASN A 51 5.38 -9.11 2.98
CA ASN A 51 5.93 -9.63 1.73
C ASN A 51 6.58 -8.55 0.86
N VAL A 52 6.03 -7.33 0.85
CA VAL A 52 6.59 -6.20 0.05
C VAL A 52 7.88 -5.70 0.67
N GLY A 53 7.88 -5.42 1.99
CA GLY A 53 9.08 -4.98 2.68
C GLY A 53 10.22 -6.01 2.65
N LEU A 54 9.90 -7.30 2.81
CA LEU A 54 10.89 -8.38 2.68
C LEU A 54 11.52 -8.39 1.29
N TYR A 55 10.75 -8.15 0.24
CA TYR A 55 11.29 -8.02 -1.11
C TYR A 55 12.32 -6.88 -1.20
N PHE A 56 11.99 -5.68 -0.69
CA PHE A 56 12.93 -4.56 -0.71
C PHE A 56 14.12 -4.78 0.22
N LYS A 57 13.94 -5.51 1.33
CA LYS A 57 15.05 -5.95 2.18
C LYS A 57 16.04 -6.84 1.42
N ASP A 58 15.55 -7.77 0.58
CA ASP A 58 16.38 -8.60 -0.31
C ASP A 58 17.14 -7.75 -1.36
N LEU A 59 16.63 -6.56 -1.71
CA LEU A 59 17.33 -5.56 -2.53
C LEU A 59 18.37 -4.74 -1.74
N GLY A 60 18.51 -4.99 -0.45
CA GLY A 60 19.46 -4.30 0.42
C GLY A 60 18.91 -3.03 1.08
N ALA A 61 17.60 -2.84 1.13
CA ALA A 61 16.98 -1.75 1.89
C ALA A 61 16.92 -2.06 3.39
N TYR A 62 16.88 -1.01 4.21
CA TYR A 62 16.57 -1.06 5.62
C TYR A 62 15.09 -0.83 5.83
N VAL A 63 14.33 -1.90 6.10
CA VAL A 63 12.86 -1.83 6.15
C VAL A 63 12.35 -1.82 7.59
N THR A 64 11.41 -0.90 7.87
CA THR A 64 10.57 -0.90 9.06
C THR A 64 9.17 -1.34 8.65
N PHE A 65 8.68 -2.42 9.26
CA PHE A 65 7.35 -2.99 9.04
C PHE A 65 6.39 -2.44 10.08
N ALA A 66 5.35 -1.74 9.67
CA ALA A 66 4.36 -1.18 10.57
C ALA A 66 2.96 -1.72 10.26
N ASP A 67 2.25 -2.12 11.31
CA ASP A 67 0.85 -2.55 11.24
C ASP A 67 0.16 -2.27 12.58
N ALA A 68 -1.17 -2.13 12.57
CA ALA A 68 -1.94 -1.99 13.80
C ALA A 68 -2.10 -3.33 14.55
N ARG A 69 -1.91 -4.46 13.85
CA ARG A 69 -2.11 -5.80 14.36
C ARG A 69 -0.80 -6.48 14.72
N GLN A 70 -0.60 -6.78 16.00
CA GLN A 70 0.59 -7.47 16.49
C GLN A 70 0.75 -8.85 15.83
N GLU A 71 -0.33 -9.57 15.64
CA GLU A 71 -0.32 -10.91 15.04
C GLU A 71 0.26 -10.91 13.61
N PHE A 72 0.11 -9.82 12.86
CA PHE A 72 0.71 -9.69 11.52
C PHE A 72 2.22 -9.45 11.62
N LEU A 73 2.63 -8.62 12.56
CA LEU A 73 4.05 -8.37 12.82
C LEU A 73 4.77 -9.62 13.36
N ASP A 74 4.07 -10.46 14.11
CA ASP A 74 4.60 -11.75 14.57
C ASP A 74 4.85 -12.68 13.36
N VAL A 75 3.96 -12.70 12.35
CA VAL A 75 4.21 -13.42 11.10
C VAL A 75 5.44 -12.88 10.37
N VAL A 76 5.61 -11.55 10.30
CA VAL A 76 6.82 -10.94 9.72
C VAL A 76 8.07 -11.47 10.43
N LYS A 77 8.06 -11.52 11.75
CA LYS A 77 9.19 -12.03 12.56
C LYS A 77 9.43 -13.53 12.40
N THR A 78 8.43 -14.31 12.05
CA THR A 78 8.67 -15.73 11.69
C THR A 78 9.43 -15.88 10.36
N LYS A 79 9.21 -14.94 9.41
CA LYS A 79 9.90 -14.91 8.12
C LYS A 79 11.31 -14.31 8.23
N ASP A 80 11.46 -13.33 9.11
CA ASP A 80 12.72 -12.62 9.38
C ASP A 80 12.81 -12.23 10.85
N SER A 81 13.55 -13.02 11.63
CA SER A 81 13.71 -12.80 13.08
C SER A 81 14.36 -11.47 13.45
N PHE A 82 15.05 -10.83 12.51
CA PHE A 82 15.69 -9.52 12.68
C PHE A 82 14.86 -8.37 12.08
N ALA A 83 13.61 -8.62 11.69
CA ALA A 83 12.75 -7.59 11.15
C ALA A 83 12.51 -6.47 12.18
N ASN A 84 12.70 -5.23 11.76
CA ASN A 84 12.33 -4.06 12.55
C ASN A 84 10.82 -3.85 12.41
N THR A 85 10.05 -4.15 13.45
CA THR A 85 8.59 -4.08 13.46
C THR A 85 8.10 -2.99 14.41
N LEU A 86 6.97 -2.35 14.07
CA LEU A 86 6.40 -1.24 14.82
C LEU A 86 4.87 -1.31 14.80
N ILE A 87 4.24 -1.22 15.98
CA ILE A 87 2.78 -1.08 16.09
C ILE A 87 2.41 0.37 15.80
N ILE A 88 1.57 0.58 14.79
CA ILE A 88 0.98 1.88 14.47
C ILE A 88 -0.52 1.71 14.23
N ASP A 89 -1.33 2.31 15.10
CA ASP A 89 -2.76 2.53 14.84
C ASP A 89 -2.90 3.82 14.01
N GLN A 90 -3.07 3.66 12.71
CA GLN A 90 -3.11 4.76 11.75
C GLN A 90 -4.36 5.65 11.87
N ASP A 91 -5.37 5.26 12.67
CA ASP A 91 -6.49 6.13 13.05
C ASP A 91 -6.10 7.18 14.11
N LYS A 92 -4.88 7.08 14.66
CA LYS A 92 -4.30 8.03 15.60
C LYS A 92 -3.17 8.80 14.96
N GLU A 93 -2.87 9.97 15.51
CA GLU A 93 -1.66 10.69 15.14
C GLU A 93 -0.42 9.88 15.55
N TRP A 94 0.55 9.78 14.65
CA TRP A 94 1.81 9.11 14.88
C TRP A 94 2.99 9.95 14.39
N ASP A 95 4.11 9.86 15.12
CA ASP A 95 5.36 10.53 14.77
C ASP A 95 6.53 9.61 15.11
N LEU A 96 7.42 9.43 14.15
CA LEU A 96 8.62 8.58 14.30
C LEU A 96 9.91 9.39 14.45
N GLY A 97 9.83 10.72 14.48
CA GLY A 97 10.97 11.62 14.66
C GLY A 97 12.03 11.55 13.56
N LYS A 98 11.74 10.92 12.43
CA LYS A 98 12.67 10.74 11.30
C LYS A 98 11.93 10.65 9.98
N GLN A 99 12.65 10.90 8.88
CA GLN A 99 12.17 10.62 7.53
C GLN A 99 12.75 9.32 6.99
N PHE A 100 11.97 8.66 6.13
CA PHE A 100 12.38 7.51 5.33
C PHE A 100 12.59 7.94 3.88
N ASP A 101 13.49 7.25 3.18
CA ASP A 101 13.68 7.47 1.76
C ASP A 101 12.42 7.12 0.96
N LEU A 102 11.66 6.09 1.41
CA LEU A 102 10.39 5.70 0.83
C LEU A 102 9.41 5.28 1.93
N VAL A 103 8.20 5.80 1.88
CA VAL A 103 7.05 5.27 2.62
C VAL A 103 6.14 4.54 1.64
N ILE A 104 5.84 3.28 1.91
CA ILE A 104 4.90 2.45 1.17
C ILE A 104 3.59 2.41 1.96
N HIS A 105 2.52 2.89 1.36
CA HIS A 105 1.19 2.99 1.96
C HIS A 105 0.17 2.39 0.99
N TRP A 106 0.09 1.07 0.95
CA TRP A 106 -0.72 0.34 -0.03
C TRP A 106 -1.85 -0.44 0.61
N GLY A 107 -3.07 -0.20 0.13
CA GLY A 107 -4.24 -0.98 0.52
C GLY A 107 -4.77 -0.73 1.92
N VAL A 108 -4.40 0.38 2.55
CA VAL A 108 -4.72 0.69 3.95
C VAL A 108 -5.61 1.90 4.10
N LEU A 109 -5.37 2.99 3.36
CA LEU A 109 -5.99 4.30 3.58
C LEU A 109 -7.53 4.23 3.69
N TYR A 110 -8.17 3.44 2.85
CA TYR A 110 -9.63 3.27 2.87
C TYR A 110 -10.16 2.51 4.11
N ASN A 111 -9.27 1.88 4.88
CA ASN A 111 -9.60 1.20 6.13
C ASN A 111 -9.47 2.10 7.36
N ILE A 112 -9.17 3.39 7.17
CA ILE A 112 -8.88 4.35 8.22
C ILE A 112 -9.98 5.42 8.25
N ASN A 113 -10.44 5.79 9.44
CA ASN A 113 -11.42 6.89 9.59
C ASN A 113 -10.75 8.26 9.50
N ASN A 114 -9.59 8.40 10.15
CA ASN A 114 -8.83 9.65 10.20
C ASN A 114 -7.74 9.68 9.11
N TRP A 115 -8.11 9.26 7.90
CA TRP A 115 -7.18 9.07 6.80
C TRP A 115 -6.39 10.34 6.42
N GLN A 116 -6.98 11.54 6.58
CA GLN A 116 -6.26 12.79 6.31
C GLN A 116 -5.09 12.99 7.28
N GLN A 117 -5.32 12.68 8.56
CA GLN A 117 -4.27 12.77 9.59
C GLN A 117 -3.16 11.73 9.32
N ASP A 118 -3.54 10.50 8.98
CA ASP A 118 -2.59 9.44 8.65
C ASP A 118 -1.77 9.81 7.39
N LEU A 119 -2.42 10.30 6.35
CA LEU A 119 -1.74 10.74 5.12
C LEU A 119 -0.76 11.89 5.40
N LYS A 120 -1.13 12.85 6.27
CA LYS A 120 -0.25 13.92 6.71
C LYS A 120 0.97 13.38 7.46
N CYS A 121 0.79 12.41 8.35
CA CYS A 121 1.90 11.73 9.03
C CYS A 121 2.80 11.01 8.01
N ALA A 122 2.23 10.27 7.06
CA ALA A 122 2.98 9.56 6.02
C ALA A 122 3.82 10.53 5.16
N LEU A 123 3.24 11.66 4.74
CA LEU A 123 3.96 12.70 3.99
C LEU A 123 5.11 13.31 4.82
N LYS A 124 4.88 13.65 6.09
CA LYS A 124 5.89 14.19 7.01
C LYS A 124 7.11 13.28 7.12
N HIS A 125 6.88 11.98 7.13
CA HIS A 125 7.91 10.96 7.35
C HIS A 125 8.52 10.40 6.06
N SER A 126 8.16 10.90 4.88
CA SER A 126 8.64 10.40 3.60
C SER A 126 9.44 11.44 2.82
N LYS A 127 10.52 11.00 2.12
CA LYS A 127 11.09 11.71 0.99
C LYS A 127 10.32 11.38 -0.29
N PHE A 128 9.92 10.11 -0.41
CA PHE A 128 8.99 9.64 -1.42
C PHE A 128 7.86 8.85 -0.74
N LEU A 129 6.61 9.17 -1.08
CA LEU A 129 5.45 8.40 -0.68
C LEU A 129 4.92 7.61 -1.89
N SER A 130 4.85 6.30 -1.77
CA SER A 130 4.09 5.45 -2.69
C SER A 130 2.75 5.11 -2.05
N LEU A 131 1.70 5.73 -2.55
CA LEU A 131 0.33 5.57 -2.06
C LEU A 131 -0.49 4.72 -3.01
N GLU A 132 -1.24 3.76 -2.48
CA GLU A 132 -2.26 3.04 -3.23
C GLU A 132 -3.47 2.80 -2.35
N THR A 133 -4.65 3.15 -2.86
CA THR A 133 -5.90 2.99 -2.10
C THR A 133 -7.10 2.79 -3.00
N ALA A 134 -8.15 2.21 -2.41
CA ALA A 134 -9.48 2.26 -3.00
C ALA A 134 -10.03 3.68 -2.91
N VAL A 135 -10.82 4.05 -3.91
CA VAL A 135 -11.46 5.36 -4.00
C VAL A 135 -12.95 5.22 -4.34
N ASN A 136 -13.77 6.20 -3.98
CA ASN A 136 -15.13 6.24 -4.49
C ASN A 136 -15.17 6.72 -5.97
N ARG A 137 -16.23 6.36 -6.69
CA ARG A 137 -16.38 6.71 -8.12
C ARG A 137 -16.77 8.17 -8.36
N TYR A 138 -17.26 8.82 -7.33
CA TYR A 138 -17.75 10.18 -7.43
C TYR A 138 -16.61 11.12 -7.03
N ASP A 139 -16.21 11.99 -7.93
CA ASP A 139 -15.20 12.99 -7.66
C ASP A 139 -15.82 14.23 -6.99
N TYR A 140 -16.62 13.98 -5.94
CA TYR A 140 -17.26 15.02 -5.12
C TYR A 140 -16.61 15.08 -3.73
N ASP A 141 -16.97 16.11 -2.98
CA ASP A 141 -16.65 16.27 -1.57
C ASP A 141 -17.35 15.27 -0.62
N ILE A 142 -17.88 14.19 -1.16
CA ILE A 142 -18.57 13.16 -0.40
C ILE A 142 -17.56 12.05 -0.04
N GLU A 143 -17.50 11.73 1.23
CA GLU A 143 -16.81 10.57 1.74
C GLU A 143 -17.84 9.50 2.13
N PHE A 144 -17.55 8.27 1.76
CA PHE A 144 -18.37 7.13 2.15
C PHE A 144 -17.70 6.42 3.32
N LYS A 145 -18.44 6.23 4.41
CA LYS A 145 -17.97 5.41 5.51
C LYS A 145 -18.10 3.93 5.16
N ILE A 146 -17.02 3.21 5.33
CA ILE A 146 -17.02 1.76 5.25
C ILE A 146 -17.30 1.23 6.65
N VAL A 147 -18.31 0.38 6.78
CA VAL A 147 -18.54 -0.38 8.00
C VAL A 147 -18.08 -1.80 7.72
N ASP A 148 -17.09 -2.22 8.45
CA ASP A 148 -16.58 -3.58 8.35
C ASP A 148 -17.49 -4.48 9.18
N PHE A 149 -18.37 -5.20 8.51
CA PHE A 149 -19.16 -6.22 9.19
C PHE A 149 -18.23 -7.35 9.58
N ASP A 150 -18.35 -7.81 10.81
CA ASP A 150 -17.56 -8.89 11.38
C ASP A 150 -17.69 -10.16 10.54
N TYR A 151 -16.72 -10.38 9.66
CA TYR A 151 -16.58 -11.63 8.91
C TYR A 151 -15.78 -12.68 9.68
N GLY A 152 -15.62 -12.50 11.00
CA GLY A 152 -14.90 -13.38 11.89
C GLY A 152 -13.41 -13.04 12.03
N LYS A 153 -12.69 -13.88 12.80
CA LYS A 153 -11.28 -13.66 13.17
C LYS A 153 -10.27 -13.67 12.00
N GLU A 154 -10.73 -13.96 10.79
CA GLU A 154 -9.88 -14.04 9.59
C GLU A 154 -9.95 -12.76 8.72
N HIS A 155 -10.46 -11.66 9.26
CA HIS A 155 -10.72 -10.46 8.49
C HIS A 155 -9.50 -9.51 8.51
N ILE A 156 -9.13 -9.00 7.34
CA ILE A 156 -8.01 -8.04 7.15
C ILE A 156 -8.47 -6.58 6.99
N GLY A 157 -9.75 -6.32 7.20
CA GLY A 157 -10.35 -5.01 7.00
C GLY A 157 -9.99 -3.98 8.07
N CYS A 158 -10.91 -3.05 8.30
CA CYS A 158 -10.69 -1.92 9.20
C CYS A 158 -10.34 -2.36 10.62
N PHE A 159 -9.18 -1.94 11.15
CA PHE A 159 -8.74 -2.29 12.50
C PHE A 159 -9.76 -1.80 13.55
N ASN A 160 -10.34 -0.63 13.33
CA ASN A 160 -11.35 -0.03 14.21
C ASN A 160 -12.80 -0.26 13.71
N ASN A 161 -13.04 -1.33 12.94
CA ASN A 161 -14.34 -1.75 12.39
C ASN A 161 -14.98 -0.78 11.40
N THR A 162 -14.40 0.38 11.16
CA THR A 162 -14.89 1.36 10.20
C THR A 162 -13.73 2.00 9.48
N GLY A 163 -13.97 2.43 8.24
CA GLY A 163 -13.02 3.16 7.42
C GLY A 163 -13.73 4.21 6.57
N THR A 164 -12.99 4.86 5.71
CA THR A 164 -13.50 5.92 4.84
C THR A 164 -13.02 5.71 3.43
N LEU A 165 -13.94 5.73 2.45
CA LEU A 165 -13.63 5.64 1.03
C LEU A 165 -13.55 7.04 0.43
N PRO A 166 -12.36 7.67 0.35
CA PRO A 166 -12.21 9.03 -0.13
C PRO A 166 -12.38 9.12 -1.65
N SER A 167 -12.63 10.34 -2.16
CA SER A 167 -12.53 10.62 -3.59
C SER A 167 -11.08 10.90 -4.01
N ILE A 168 -10.82 10.82 -5.31
CA ILE A 168 -9.50 11.14 -5.88
C ILE A 168 -9.13 12.59 -5.56
N SER A 169 -10.05 13.55 -5.82
CA SER A 169 -9.83 14.97 -5.56
C SER A 169 -9.48 15.25 -4.10
N LYS A 170 -10.19 14.63 -3.16
CA LYS A 170 -9.89 14.79 -1.73
C LYS A 170 -8.50 14.27 -1.35
N ILE A 171 -8.09 13.14 -1.90
CA ILE A 171 -6.73 12.63 -1.68
C ILE A 171 -5.72 13.62 -2.24
N GLU A 172 -5.89 14.03 -3.50
CA GLU A 172 -4.93 14.90 -4.18
C GLU A 172 -4.81 16.29 -3.53
N THR A 173 -5.87 16.80 -2.91
CA THR A 173 -5.80 18.04 -2.12
C THR A 173 -4.99 17.93 -0.83
N GLN A 174 -4.77 16.72 -0.32
CA GLN A 174 -3.94 16.50 0.87
C GLN A 174 -2.46 16.21 0.50
N LEU A 175 -2.20 15.83 -0.75
CA LEU A 175 -0.84 15.53 -1.19
C LEU A 175 -0.07 16.84 -1.40
N THR A 176 1.19 16.85 -0.95
CA THR A 176 2.11 18.00 -1.10
C THR A 176 3.41 17.55 -1.73
N GLY A 177 3.94 18.33 -2.65
CA GLY A 177 5.17 18.03 -3.38
C GLY A 177 4.92 17.79 -4.87
N ASP A 178 5.82 17.05 -5.52
CA ASP A 178 5.66 16.64 -6.91
C ASP A 178 4.85 15.35 -6.97
N ILE A 179 3.60 15.47 -7.41
CA ILE A 179 2.60 14.39 -7.38
C ILE A 179 2.48 13.78 -8.76
N LYS A 180 2.72 12.48 -8.86
CA LYS A 180 2.45 11.70 -10.07
C LYS A 180 1.47 10.59 -9.79
N ARG A 181 0.27 10.69 -10.40
CA ARG A 181 -0.69 9.58 -10.46
C ARG A 181 -0.36 8.70 -11.66
N TYR A 182 -0.43 7.40 -11.45
CA TYR A 182 -0.27 6.40 -12.49
C TYR A 182 -1.63 5.78 -12.79
N ASP A 183 -2.13 6.03 -13.99
CA ASP A 183 -3.43 5.55 -14.46
C ASP A 183 -3.32 4.23 -15.25
N ASP A 184 -2.22 3.51 -15.07
CA ASP A 184 -2.03 2.18 -15.65
C ASP A 184 -3.16 1.25 -15.18
N ALA A 185 -3.87 0.64 -16.12
CA ALA A 185 -5.04 -0.20 -15.83
C ALA A 185 -4.73 -1.33 -14.85
N ASP A 186 -3.51 -1.85 -14.90
CA ASP A 186 -3.05 -2.96 -14.07
C ASP A 186 -2.82 -2.60 -12.62
N LEU A 187 -2.36 -1.35 -12.36
CA LEU A 187 -2.15 -0.82 -11.01
C LEU A 187 -3.46 -0.39 -10.36
N ASN A 188 -4.39 0.10 -11.18
CA ASN A 188 -5.62 0.73 -10.73
C ASN A 188 -6.84 -0.17 -10.87
N SER A 189 -6.60 -1.39 -11.24
CA SER A 189 -7.68 -2.33 -11.36
C SER A 189 -8.29 -2.59 -10.00
N ASP A 190 -9.53 -2.74 -10.04
CA ASP A 190 -10.35 -3.21 -8.96
C ASP A 190 -9.90 -4.57 -8.47
N PHE A 191 -10.30 -5.07 -7.31
CA PHE A 191 -10.05 -6.41 -6.78
C PHE A 191 -10.36 -7.51 -7.80
N PHE A 192 -9.39 -7.86 -8.68
CA PHE A 192 -9.71 -8.70 -9.79
C PHE A 192 -8.91 -9.90 -9.88
N GLN A 193 -9.56 -10.79 -10.41
CA GLN A 193 -8.99 -11.99 -10.95
C GLN A 193 -8.21 -11.61 -12.21
N TYR A 194 -6.94 -11.33 -12.08
CA TYR A 194 -6.00 -11.30 -13.18
C TYR A 194 -5.27 -12.61 -13.25
N THR A 195 -5.03 -13.09 -14.44
CA THR A 195 -4.03 -14.10 -14.68
C THR A 195 -2.74 -13.39 -15.06
N LEU A 196 -1.75 -13.45 -14.19
CA LEU A 196 -0.40 -13.03 -14.50
C LEU A 196 0.32 -14.15 -15.24
N ILE A 197 0.86 -13.82 -16.40
CA ILE A 197 1.88 -14.63 -17.03
C ILE A 197 3.20 -13.92 -16.74
N CYS A 198 3.89 -14.39 -15.69
CA CYS A 198 5.25 -13.95 -15.38
C CYS A 198 6.21 -14.89 -16.08
N ASN A 199 6.98 -14.40 -17.04
CA ASN A 199 8.23 -15.01 -17.41
C ASN A 199 9.33 -14.42 -16.52
N ASP A 200 10.21 -15.22 -15.98
CA ASP A 200 11.24 -15.04 -14.94
C ASP A 200 11.80 -13.64 -14.62
N SER A 201 11.46 -12.61 -15.36
CA SER A 201 11.90 -11.22 -15.14
C SER A 201 10.91 -10.14 -15.56
N ASN A 202 9.81 -10.47 -16.26
CA ASN A 202 8.86 -9.46 -16.74
C ASN A 202 7.41 -9.96 -16.66
N VAL A 203 6.53 -9.10 -16.18
CA VAL A 203 5.08 -9.28 -16.33
C VAL A 203 4.74 -9.01 -17.79
N THR A 204 4.50 -10.07 -18.57
CA THR A 204 4.28 -9.94 -20.01
C THR A 204 2.82 -9.84 -20.40
N THR A 205 1.91 -10.39 -19.61
CA THR A 205 0.48 -10.37 -19.94
C THR A 205 -0.36 -10.44 -18.67
N ILE A 206 -1.35 -9.56 -18.59
CA ILE A 206 -2.38 -9.59 -17.55
C ILE A 206 -3.73 -9.81 -18.22
N LYS A 207 -4.44 -10.85 -17.80
CA LYS A 207 -5.80 -11.12 -18.27
C LYS A 207 -6.80 -10.93 -17.15
N LYS A 208 -7.75 -10.02 -17.36
CA LYS A 208 -8.88 -9.82 -16.46
C LYS A 208 -9.85 -10.98 -16.58
N ILE A 209 -10.14 -11.69 -15.49
CA ILE A 209 -10.99 -12.86 -15.51
C ILE A 209 -12.42 -12.55 -15.03
N LYS A 210 -12.59 -11.75 -13.98
CA LYS A 210 -13.92 -11.47 -13.41
C LYS A 210 -13.97 -10.15 -12.64
N LYS A 211 -15.09 -9.42 -12.74
CA LYS A 211 -15.37 -8.26 -11.87
C LYS A 211 -16.04 -8.73 -10.59
N TRP A 212 -15.65 -8.20 -9.45
CA TRP A 212 -16.40 -8.33 -8.22
C TRP A 212 -17.63 -7.42 -8.26
N ASN A 213 -18.71 -7.80 -7.55
CA ASN A 213 -19.91 -6.94 -7.49
C ASN A 213 -19.53 -5.57 -6.95
N GLN A 214 -19.47 -4.60 -7.85
CA GLN A 214 -19.22 -3.21 -7.47
C GLN A 214 -20.48 -2.67 -6.83
N THR A 215 -20.33 -2.11 -5.64
CA THR A 215 -21.33 -1.15 -5.16
C THR A 215 -21.28 0.07 -6.07
N ASP A 216 -22.40 0.79 -6.24
CA ASP A 216 -22.45 2.00 -7.09
C ASP A 216 -21.47 3.10 -6.64
N VAL A 217 -20.88 2.97 -5.47
CA VAL A 217 -19.97 3.92 -4.84
C VAL A 217 -18.49 3.66 -5.16
N TYR A 218 -18.12 2.41 -5.43
CA TYR A 218 -16.71 2.02 -5.61
C TYR A 218 -16.14 2.49 -6.95
N GLY A 219 -15.10 3.30 -6.91
CA GLY A 219 -14.43 3.91 -8.06
C GLY A 219 -13.15 3.19 -8.53
N GLY A 220 -12.85 2.05 -7.94
CA GLY A 220 -11.63 1.31 -8.23
C GLY A 220 -10.48 1.65 -7.27
N ARG A 221 -9.27 1.39 -7.69
CA ARG A 221 -8.05 1.68 -6.93
C ARG A 221 -7.19 2.67 -7.71
N LYS A 222 -6.42 3.48 -7.00
CA LYS A 222 -5.52 4.47 -7.60
C LYS A 222 -4.14 4.38 -6.97
N PHE A 223 -3.13 4.74 -7.75
CA PHE A 223 -1.73 4.66 -7.38
C PHE A 223 -1.01 5.98 -7.64
N TRP A 224 -0.30 6.48 -6.62
CA TRP A 224 0.49 7.70 -6.70
C TRP A 224 1.92 7.45 -6.22
N ILE A 225 2.85 8.22 -6.78
CA ILE A 225 4.16 8.46 -6.21
C ILE A 225 4.29 9.97 -6.00
N VAL A 226 4.64 10.35 -4.79
CA VAL A 226 4.79 11.75 -4.38
C VAL A 226 6.23 11.97 -3.95
N ASN A 227 6.91 12.93 -4.58
CA ASN A 227 8.20 13.44 -4.09
C ASN A 227 7.94 14.62 -3.16
N THR A 228 8.09 14.40 -1.87
CA THR A 228 7.78 15.41 -0.84
C THR A 228 8.88 16.47 -0.69
N GLN A 229 10.08 16.23 -1.23
CA GLN A 229 11.23 17.13 -1.09
C GLN A 229 11.10 18.43 -1.90
N ASN A 230 10.32 18.40 -2.98
CA ASN A 230 10.11 19.55 -3.86
C ASN A 230 8.96 20.47 -3.42
N GLY A 231 8.28 20.17 -2.31
CA GLY A 231 7.16 20.94 -1.76
C GLY A 231 7.49 21.79 -0.55
N ILE A 232 8.75 21.78 -0.10
CA ILE A 232 9.21 22.61 1.01
C ILE A 232 9.99 23.81 0.41
N ASN A 233 9.29 24.65 -0.32
CA ASN A 233 9.67 26.05 -0.43
C ASN A 233 8.67 26.81 0.45
N GLU A 234 9.13 27.17 1.63
CA GLU A 234 8.65 28.06 2.68
C GLU A 234 7.29 28.75 2.49
#